data_9ab9f97c257ab3c983a278728a7adafd
#
_entry.id   9ab9f97c257ab3c983a278728a7adafd
#
_cell.length_a   1.000
_cell.length_b   1.000
_cell.length_c   1.000
_cell.angle_alpha   90.00
_cell.angle_beta   90.00
_cell.angle_gamma   90.00
#
_symmetry.space_group_name_H-M   'P 1'
#
loop_
_entity.id
_entity.type
_entity.pdbx_description
1 polymer ?
#
loop_
_entity_poly.entity_id
_entity_poly.type
_entity_poly.pdbx_seq_one_letter_code
_entity_poly.pdbx_strand_id
1 'polypeptide(L)'
;MEKQLIRFDWAIKKILRQKENFVILEGFLSELLKEDITIIEILESESNKENEKRKLNRVDILAKDNKESYIVFEIQVTKELDYLSRILFGVSKIISERLNRSAKYEEVKKVYSINIVYFDMGHGVDYVYRGTTNFYGLHKNDKLELNEQQKKLYDYERIEEIFPEYYILKVDSFDDNTKDNLDEWIYFLKNEKVKDTFSARGLREAEEKLNVLKMKEEERRKYDRYLDELRYEASMVDSSYGIGRIEERLEIAKNLLKNGVPIDVISASTGLSIEEIIALK
;
A
#
# COMPACT_ATOMS: atom_id res chain seq x y z
N MET A 1 0.42 -16.57 27.56
CA MET A 1 0.45 -16.82 26.10
C MET A 1 0.49 -15.46 25.40
N GLU A 2 1.43 -15.25 24.51
CA GLU A 2 1.50 -14.04 23.70
C GLU A 2 0.24 -13.94 22.85
N LYS A 3 -0.41 -12.77 22.82
CA LYS A 3 -1.63 -12.55 22.02
C LYS A 3 -1.22 -12.50 20.55
N GLN A 4 -1.73 -13.41 19.75
CA GLN A 4 -1.59 -13.33 18.28
C GLN A 4 -2.72 -12.48 17.72
N LEU A 5 -2.37 -11.40 17.00
CA LEU A 5 -3.34 -10.54 16.35
C LEU A 5 -3.54 -10.94 14.89
N ILE A 6 -4.71 -10.62 14.38
CA ILE A 6 -5.06 -10.81 12.97
C ILE A 6 -4.27 -9.81 12.13
N ARG A 7 -3.70 -10.26 11.02
CA ARG A 7 -3.03 -9.39 10.05
C ARG A 7 -3.96 -8.28 9.58
N PHE A 8 -3.42 -7.08 9.48
CA PHE A 8 -4.21 -5.90 9.16
C PHE A 8 -4.80 -5.95 7.74
N ASP A 9 -4.08 -6.53 6.79
CA ASP A 9 -4.52 -6.73 5.41
C ASP A 9 -5.77 -7.63 5.30
N TRP A 10 -5.89 -8.65 6.15
CA TRP A 10 -7.11 -9.45 6.25
C TRP A 10 -8.21 -8.72 7.03
N ALA A 11 -7.83 -8.07 8.13
CA ALA A 11 -8.76 -7.35 8.99
C ALA A 11 -9.47 -6.22 8.26
N ILE A 12 -8.74 -5.45 7.44
CA ILE A 12 -9.30 -4.33 6.67
C ILE A 12 -10.38 -4.81 5.69
N LYS A 13 -10.24 -6.00 5.13
CA LYS A 13 -11.20 -6.58 4.18
C LYS A 13 -12.44 -7.19 4.85
N LYS A 14 -12.32 -7.64 6.10
CA LYS A 14 -13.35 -8.46 6.76
C LYS A 14 -13.96 -7.83 8.00
N ILE A 15 -13.17 -7.18 8.83
CA ILE A 15 -13.56 -6.70 10.16
C ILE A 15 -13.76 -5.19 10.17
N LEU A 16 -12.81 -4.44 9.61
CA LEU A 16 -12.75 -2.99 9.74
C LEU A 16 -13.78 -2.24 8.86
N ARG A 17 -14.50 -2.96 8.01
CA ARG A 17 -15.64 -2.42 7.26
C ARG A 17 -16.91 -2.26 8.08
N GLN A 18 -16.97 -2.86 9.28
CA GLN A 18 -18.12 -2.77 10.16
C GLN A 18 -18.04 -1.47 10.98
N LYS A 19 -19.16 -0.76 11.09
CA LYS A 19 -19.22 0.58 11.70
C LYS A 19 -18.68 0.62 13.13
N GLU A 20 -18.92 -0.43 13.90
CA GLU A 20 -18.43 -0.57 15.27
C GLU A 20 -16.89 -0.66 15.38
N ASN A 21 -16.20 -0.88 14.27
CA ASN A 21 -14.74 -1.02 14.20
C ASN A 21 -14.06 0.20 13.53
N PHE A 22 -14.82 1.22 13.12
CA PHE A 22 -14.26 2.42 12.47
C PHE A 22 -13.25 3.12 13.35
N VAL A 23 -13.41 3.08 14.68
CA VAL A 23 -12.46 3.66 15.65
C VAL A 23 -11.01 3.22 15.42
N ILE A 24 -10.79 2.02 14.89
CA ILE A 24 -9.46 1.47 14.58
C ILE A 24 -8.88 2.22 13.38
N LEU A 25 -9.64 2.35 12.29
CA LEU A 25 -9.20 3.09 11.10
C LEU A 25 -9.07 4.59 11.38
N GLU A 26 -10.02 5.16 12.11
CA GLU A 26 -9.99 6.57 12.53
C GLU A 26 -8.75 6.88 13.37
N GLY A 27 -8.39 5.98 14.30
CA GLY A 27 -7.19 6.11 15.09
C GLY A 27 -5.93 6.13 14.22
N PHE A 28 -5.77 5.14 13.35
CA PHE A 28 -4.66 5.09 12.41
C PHE A 28 -4.58 6.33 11.50
N LEU A 29 -5.70 6.70 10.89
CA LEU A 29 -5.77 7.85 9.99
C LEU A 29 -5.46 9.16 10.71
N SER A 30 -5.98 9.35 11.92
CA SER A 30 -5.73 10.58 12.68
C SER A 30 -4.25 10.74 13.01
N GLU A 31 -3.55 9.63 13.32
CA GLU A 31 -2.10 9.67 13.54
C GLU A 31 -1.31 9.91 12.25
N LEU A 32 -1.75 9.36 11.13
CA LEU A 32 -1.09 9.52 9.83
C LEU A 32 -1.28 10.93 9.27
N LEU A 33 -2.53 11.42 9.26
CA LEU A 33 -2.89 12.69 8.64
C LEU A 33 -2.65 13.90 9.57
N LYS A 34 -2.36 13.63 10.86
CA LYS A 34 -2.17 14.66 11.92
C LYS A 34 -3.40 15.56 12.07
N GLU A 35 -4.59 15.00 11.87
CA GLU A 35 -5.87 15.65 12.08
C GLU A 35 -6.90 14.64 12.61
N ASP A 36 -7.94 15.12 13.28
CA ASP A 36 -8.98 14.24 13.82
C ASP A 36 -9.91 13.75 12.69
N ILE A 37 -9.78 12.49 12.35
CA ILE A 37 -10.57 11.85 11.29
C ILE A 37 -11.73 11.09 11.90
N THR A 38 -12.92 11.32 11.35
CA THR A 38 -14.12 10.54 11.65
C THR A 38 -14.69 9.98 10.35
N ILE A 39 -14.85 8.66 10.28
CA ILE A 39 -15.40 7.97 9.10
C ILE A 39 -16.93 7.99 9.19
N ILE A 40 -17.58 8.59 8.20
CA ILE A 40 -19.04 8.58 8.10
C ILE A 40 -19.53 7.26 7.53
N GLU A 41 -18.89 6.81 6.45
CA GLU A 41 -19.29 5.60 5.73
C GLU A 41 -18.14 4.95 4.99
N ILE A 42 -18.24 3.64 4.78
CA ILE A 42 -17.41 2.90 3.85
C ILE A 42 -18.24 2.67 2.58
N LEU A 43 -17.69 3.16 1.47
CA LEU A 43 -18.31 3.11 0.17
C LEU A 43 -17.94 1.81 -0.54
N GLU A 44 -18.89 1.19 -1.22
CA GLU A 44 -18.55 0.16 -2.20
C GLU A 44 -18.01 0.83 -3.47
N SER A 45 -16.84 0.39 -3.95
CA SER A 45 -16.42 0.78 -5.29
C SER A 45 -17.33 0.08 -6.32
N GLU A 46 -17.81 0.80 -7.34
CA GLU A 46 -18.68 0.22 -8.39
C GLU A 46 -18.02 -0.96 -9.13
N SER A 47 -16.69 -1.03 -9.11
CA SER A 47 -15.92 -2.18 -9.57
C SER A 47 -16.22 -3.50 -8.83
N ASN A 48 -16.98 -3.47 -7.73
CA ASN A 48 -17.42 -4.68 -7.03
C ASN A 48 -18.65 -5.36 -7.69
N LYS A 49 -19.37 -4.69 -8.58
CA LYS A 49 -20.62 -5.18 -9.17
C LYS A 49 -20.50 -5.81 -10.57
N GLU A 50 -19.45 -5.50 -11.32
CA GLU A 50 -19.28 -6.01 -12.69
C GLU A 50 -18.08 -6.93 -12.84
N ASN A 51 -18.38 -8.21 -13.02
CA ASN A 51 -17.51 -9.30 -13.48
C ASN A 51 -16.31 -9.69 -12.59
N GLU A 52 -16.39 -10.89 -12.03
CA GLU A 52 -15.28 -11.64 -11.38
C GLU A 52 -13.98 -11.70 -12.20
N LYS A 53 -14.04 -11.43 -13.51
CA LYS A 53 -12.88 -11.40 -14.42
C LYS A 53 -12.06 -10.09 -14.39
N ARG A 54 -12.56 -9.01 -13.77
CA ARG A 54 -11.82 -7.73 -13.62
C ARG A 54 -11.33 -7.53 -12.18
N LYS A 55 -10.59 -8.49 -11.63
CA LYS A 55 -10.00 -8.41 -10.29
C LYS A 55 -8.91 -7.32 -10.12
N LEU A 56 -8.50 -6.65 -11.18
CA LEU A 56 -7.25 -5.90 -11.27
C LEU A 56 -7.26 -4.49 -10.63
N ASN A 57 -8.38 -3.96 -10.13
CA ASN A 57 -8.42 -2.59 -9.61
C ASN A 57 -9.43 -2.40 -8.47
N ARG A 58 -9.41 -3.29 -7.48
CA ARG A 58 -10.22 -3.13 -6.27
C ARG A 58 -9.37 -2.50 -5.18
N VAL A 59 -9.72 -1.28 -4.78
CA VAL A 59 -9.22 -0.73 -3.52
C VAL A 59 -9.74 -1.55 -2.34
N ASP A 60 -8.91 -1.76 -1.33
CA ASP A 60 -9.31 -2.56 -0.17
C ASP A 60 -10.43 -1.90 0.60
N ILE A 61 -10.33 -0.59 0.85
CA ILE A 61 -11.42 0.24 1.40
C ILE A 61 -11.46 1.58 0.67
N LEU A 62 -12.67 2.05 0.40
CA LEU A 62 -12.98 3.44 0.09
C LEU A 62 -13.88 3.98 1.20
N ALA A 63 -13.40 4.94 1.97
CA ALA A 63 -14.15 5.59 3.04
C ALA A 63 -14.44 7.05 2.70
N LYS A 64 -15.46 7.61 3.36
CA LYS A 64 -15.77 9.03 3.34
C LYS A 64 -15.70 9.58 4.77
N ASP A 65 -14.97 10.68 4.96
CA ASP A 65 -14.86 11.34 6.25
C ASP A 65 -15.92 12.40 6.48
N ASN A 66 -15.89 13.02 7.66
CA ASN A 66 -16.81 14.09 8.07
C ASN A 66 -16.59 15.43 7.32
N LYS A 67 -15.50 15.59 6.57
CA LYS A 67 -15.23 16.71 5.67
C LYS A 67 -15.61 16.39 4.22
N GLU A 68 -16.27 15.27 4.01
CA GLU A 68 -16.62 14.72 2.69
C GLU A 68 -15.44 14.29 1.81
N SER A 69 -14.21 14.20 2.36
CA SER A 69 -13.05 13.71 1.65
C SER A 69 -13.16 12.21 1.42
N TYR A 70 -12.60 11.72 0.33
CA TYR A 70 -12.47 10.30 0.06
C TYR A 70 -11.14 9.77 0.58
N ILE A 71 -11.15 8.66 1.27
CA ILE A 71 -9.97 7.99 1.80
C ILE A 71 -9.90 6.60 1.18
N VAL A 72 -8.85 6.39 0.41
CA VAL A 72 -8.56 5.13 -0.27
C VAL A 72 -7.51 4.39 0.52
N PHE A 73 -7.82 3.17 0.95
CA PHE A 73 -6.85 2.25 1.51
C PHE A 73 -6.50 1.17 0.51
N GLU A 74 -5.22 0.94 0.33
CA GLU A 74 -4.68 -0.23 -0.34
C GLU A 74 -3.58 -0.86 0.51
N ILE A 75 -3.62 -2.18 0.65
CA ILE A 75 -2.57 -2.95 1.30
C ILE A 75 -2.04 -3.96 0.30
N GLN A 76 -0.78 -3.81 -0.05
CA GLN A 76 -0.12 -4.64 -1.03
C GLN A 76 1.01 -5.45 -0.39
N VAL A 77 0.86 -6.77 -0.41
CA VAL A 77 1.86 -7.70 0.14
C VAL A 77 2.85 -8.15 -0.92
N THR A 78 2.36 -8.42 -2.13
CA THR A 78 3.18 -8.91 -3.24
C THR A 78 3.79 -7.75 -4.00
N LYS A 79 5.08 -7.85 -4.34
CA LYS A 79 5.82 -6.82 -5.09
C LYS A 79 5.24 -6.62 -6.49
N GLU A 80 4.91 -5.37 -6.82
CA GLU A 80 4.48 -4.93 -8.15
C GLU A 80 5.39 -3.79 -8.61
N LEU A 81 5.99 -3.90 -9.80
CA LEU A 81 6.92 -2.90 -10.34
C LEU A 81 6.21 -1.63 -10.79
N ASP A 82 4.97 -1.74 -11.24
CA ASP A 82 4.12 -0.65 -11.73
C ASP A 82 3.14 -0.10 -10.68
N TYR A 83 3.37 -0.42 -9.40
CA TYR A 83 2.46 -0.06 -8.31
C TYR A 83 2.17 1.45 -8.21
N LEU A 84 3.15 2.32 -8.50
CA LEU A 84 2.92 3.78 -8.53
C LEU A 84 1.90 4.18 -9.60
N SER A 85 1.95 3.56 -10.78
CA SER A 85 0.97 3.78 -11.84
C SER A 85 -0.42 3.26 -11.44
N ARG A 86 -0.47 2.16 -10.71
CA ARG A 86 -1.71 1.59 -10.16
C ARG A 86 -2.36 2.53 -9.14
N ILE A 87 -1.58 3.10 -8.23
CA ILE A 87 -2.05 4.11 -7.26
C ILE A 87 -2.67 5.31 -7.99
N LEU A 88 -1.94 5.87 -8.95
CA LEU A 88 -2.41 7.01 -9.74
C LEU A 88 -3.72 6.69 -10.49
N PHE A 89 -3.78 5.53 -11.13
CA PHE A 89 -4.98 5.08 -11.85
C PHE A 89 -6.17 4.91 -10.90
N GLY A 90 -5.97 4.28 -9.73
CA GLY A 90 -7.00 4.06 -8.71
C GLY A 90 -7.62 5.38 -8.23
N VAL A 91 -6.79 6.36 -7.89
CA VAL A 91 -7.25 7.69 -7.47
C VAL A 91 -8.00 8.41 -8.59
N SER A 92 -7.47 8.38 -9.82
CA SER A 92 -8.10 9.02 -10.99
C SER A 92 -9.49 8.43 -11.27
N LYS A 93 -9.62 7.12 -11.11
CA LYS A 93 -10.89 6.40 -11.28
C LYS A 93 -11.91 6.83 -10.22
N ILE A 94 -11.52 6.94 -8.96
CA ILE A 94 -12.39 7.38 -7.87
C ILE A 94 -12.90 8.80 -8.12
N ILE A 95 -12.03 9.72 -8.50
CA ILE A 95 -12.41 11.09 -8.87
C ILE A 95 -13.44 11.07 -9.99
N SER A 96 -13.18 10.31 -11.05
CA SER A 96 -14.06 10.21 -12.22
C SER A 96 -15.42 9.56 -11.89
N GLU A 97 -15.45 8.53 -11.06
CA GLU A 97 -16.68 7.81 -10.68
C GLU A 97 -17.56 8.61 -9.69
N ARG A 98 -16.93 9.47 -8.86
CA ARG A 98 -17.63 10.23 -7.83
C ARG A 98 -18.08 11.62 -8.28
N LEU A 99 -17.56 12.11 -9.39
CA LEU A 99 -18.03 13.35 -10.00
C LEU A 99 -19.19 13.02 -10.95
N ASN A 100 -20.40 13.45 -10.61
CA ASN A 100 -21.57 13.31 -11.46
C ASN A 100 -21.36 14.04 -12.81
N ARG A 101 -21.94 13.52 -13.90
CA ARG A 101 -21.79 14.11 -15.25
C ARG A 101 -22.26 15.56 -15.34
N SER A 102 -23.16 16.01 -14.49
CA SER A 102 -23.67 17.38 -14.40
C SER A 102 -23.01 18.20 -13.29
N ALA A 103 -22.10 17.62 -12.52
CA ALA A 103 -21.43 18.28 -11.40
C ALA A 103 -20.45 19.34 -11.93
N LYS A 104 -20.29 20.40 -11.16
CA LYS A 104 -19.26 21.40 -11.43
C LYS A 104 -17.89 20.88 -10.95
N TYR A 105 -16.81 21.37 -11.58
CA TYR A 105 -15.45 20.96 -11.18
C TYR A 105 -15.11 21.34 -9.73
N GLU A 106 -15.73 22.38 -9.17
CA GLU A 106 -15.59 22.76 -7.75
C GLU A 106 -16.12 21.72 -6.77
N GLU A 107 -16.93 20.76 -7.25
CA GLU A 107 -17.48 19.66 -6.45
C GLU A 107 -16.52 18.45 -6.33
N VAL A 108 -15.35 18.49 -7.00
CA VAL A 108 -14.31 17.48 -6.82
C VAL A 108 -13.81 17.52 -5.38
N LYS A 109 -13.98 16.41 -4.67
CA LYS A 109 -13.59 16.30 -3.26
C LYS A 109 -12.13 15.87 -3.11
N LYS A 110 -11.52 16.25 -2.00
CA LYS A 110 -10.18 15.79 -1.60
C LYS A 110 -10.13 14.26 -1.60
N VAL A 111 -9.02 13.71 -2.07
CA VAL A 111 -8.75 12.27 -2.01
C VAL A 111 -7.44 12.04 -1.28
N TYR A 112 -7.47 11.24 -0.23
CA TYR A 112 -6.29 10.69 0.44
C TYR A 112 -6.10 9.26 -0.05
N SER A 113 -4.92 8.94 -0.57
CA SER A 113 -4.54 7.60 -0.99
C SER A 113 -3.51 7.03 -0.02
N ILE A 114 -3.93 6.08 0.79
CA ILE A 114 -3.12 5.43 1.83
C ILE A 114 -2.70 4.06 1.31
N ASN A 115 -1.39 3.90 1.09
CA ASN A 115 -0.82 2.72 0.48
C ASN A 115 0.17 2.06 1.45
N ILE A 116 -0.20 0.92 1.98
CA ILE A 116 0.60 0.13 2.91
C ILE A 116 1.25 -1.00 2.13
N VAL A 117 2.57 -1.01 2.04
CA VAL A 117 3.31 -1.99 1.24
C VAL A 117 4.27 -2.81 2.11
N TYR A 118 4.29 -4.13 1.89
CA TYR A 118 5.15 -5.11 2.55
C TYR A 118 6.26 -5.59 1.61
N PHE A 119 6.78 -4.68 0.79
CA PHE A 119 7.92 -4.94 -0.08
C PHE A 119 8.74 -3.67 -0.28
N ASP A 120 9.99 -3.83 -0.67
CA ASP A 120 10.84 -2.70 -0.99
C ASP A 120 10.42 -2.05 -2.31
N MET A 121 10.06 -0.77 -2.23
CA MET A 121 9.57 0.03 -3.35
C MET A 121 10.43 1.28 -3.53
N GLY A 122 11.21 1.29 -4.61
CA GLY A 122 12.10 2.41 -4.95
C GLY A 122 13.24 2.63 -3.95
N HIS A 123 13.99 3.70 -4.13
CA HIS A 123 15.08 4.09 -3.27
C HIS A 123 14.65 5.19 -2.30
N GLY A 124 15.14 5.11 -1.08
CA GLY A 124 14.87 6.08 -0.02
C GLY A 124 15.09 5.45 1.35
N VAL A 125 15.43 6.26 2.34
CA VAL A 125 15.81 5.80 3.69
C VAL A 125 14.64 5.81 4.67
N ASP A 126 13.54 6.49 4.33
CA ASP A 126 12.36 6.59 5.18
C ASP A 126 11.39 5.43 4.92
N TYR A 127 10.52 5.17 5.86
CA TYR A 127 9.45 4.17 5.78
C TYR A 127 8.07 4.79 5.57
N VAL A 128 7.92 6.13 5.72
CA VAL A 128 6.69 6.86 5.41
C VAL A 128 6.99 7.99 4.43
N TYR A 129 6.31 7.96 3.30
CA TYR A 129 6.41 9.00 2.26
C TYR A 129 5.07 9.67 2.06
N ARG A 130 5.10 11.01 2.00
CA ARG A 130 3.95 11.85 1.67
C ARG A 130 4.14 12.52 0.32
N GLY A 131 3.18 12.36 -0.58
CA GLY A 131 3.16 13.01 -1.89
C GLY A 131 2.06 14.06 -1.98
N THR A 132 2.41 15.29 -2.34
CA THR A 132 1.49 16.41 -2.56
C THR A 132 1.79 17.08 -3.89
N THR A 133 0.80 17.78 -4.46
CA THR A 133 0.98 18.54 -5.71
C THR A 133 1.16 20.02 -5.40
N ASN A 134 2.30 20.56 -5.82
CA ASN A 134 2.62 21.99 -5.74
C ASN A 134 3.11 22.48 -7.11
N PHE A 135 2.89 23.75 -7.41
CA PHE A 135 3.33 24.37 -8.65
C PHE A 135 4.36 25.47 -8.36
N TYR A 136 5.49 25.41 -9.04
CA TYR A 136 6.59 26.36 -8.89
C TYR A 136 6.85 27.08 -10.20
N GLY A 137 7.08 28.40 -10.14
CA GLY A 137 7.40 29.24 -11.27
C GLY A 137 8.75 28.84 -11.88
N LEU A 138 8.79 28.56 -13.20
CA LEU A 138 10.01 28.12 -13.88
C LEU A 138 11.12 29.18 -13.92
N HIS A 139 10.76 30.46 -13.86
CA HIS A 139 11.71 31.57 -13.99
C HIS A 139 12.05 32.24 -12.66
N LYS A 140 11.13 32.25 -11.70
CA LYS A 140 11.28 32.95 -10.42
C LYS A 140 11.32 32.03 -9.20
N ASN A 141 11.03 30.73 -9.42
CA ASN A 141 10.99 29.71 -8.38
C ASN A 141 10.05 30.05 -7.20
N ASP A 142 9.04 30.89 -7.46
CA ASP A 142 7.95 31.20 -6.56
C ASP A 142 6.94 30.03 -6.53
N LYS A 143 6.18 29.91 -5.44
CA LYS A 143 5.09 28.94 -5.32
C LYS A 143 3.78 29.59 -5.75
N LEU A 144 3.01 28.92 -6.64
CA LEU A 144 1.67 29.35 -7.01
C LEU A 144 0.73 29.18 -5.82
N GLU A 145 -0.02 30.21 -5.48
CA GLU A 145 -0.96 30.25 -4.36
C GLU A 145 -2.38 30.57 -4.84
N LEU A 146 -3.40 30.19 -4.06
CA LEU A 146 -4.78 30.56 -4.33
C LEU A 146 -5.00 32.04 -4.03
N ASN A 147 -5.72 32.74 -4.92
CA ASN A 147 -6.22 34.07 -4.60
C ASN A 147 -7.51 34.01 -3.74
N GLU A 148 -7.94 35.13 -3.18
CA GLU A 148 -9.09 35.19 -2.26
C GLU A 148 -10.41 34.70 -2.89
N GLN A 149 -10.60 34.84 -4.20
CA GLN A 149 -11.78 34.33 -4.90
C GLN A 149 -11.73 32.80 -5.03
N GLN A 150 -10.55 32.25 -5.31
CA GLN A 150 -10.34 30.80 -5.40
C GLN A 150 -10.45 30.12 -4.04
N LYS A 151 -9.91 30.72 -2.99
CA LYS A 151 -10.08 30.21 -1.61
C LYS A 151 -11.56 30.08 -1.23
N LYS A 152 -12.34 31.13 -1.52
CA LYS A 152 -13.80 31.10 -1.28
C LYS A 152 -14.55 30.07 -2.14
N LEU A 153 -14.11 29.86 -3.39
CA LEU A 153 -14.74 28.92 -4.31
C LEU A 153 -14.49 27.46 -3.88
N TYR A 154 -13.26 27.15 -3.55
CA TYR A 154 -12.85 25.78 -3.21
C TYR A 154 -13.02 25.42 -1.73
N ASP A 155 -13.17 26.43 -0.85
CA ASP A 155 -13.14 26.28 0.61
C ASP A 155 -11.80 25.67 1.10
N TYR A 156 -10.70 26.08 0.44
CA TYR A 156 -9.34 25.64 0.74
C TYR A 156 -8.39 26.84 0.82
N GLU A 157 -7.36 26.73 1.64
CA GLU A 157 -6.32 27.77 1.79
C GLU A 157 -5.15 27.56 0.82
N ARG A 158 -4.88 26.33 0.43
CA ARG A 158 -3.69 25.95 -0.33
C ARG A 158 -4.03 25.06 -1.53
N ILE A 159 -3.24 25.20 -2.59
CA ILE A 159 -3.43 24.43 -3.84
C ILE A 159 -3.35 22.92 -3.60
N GLU A 160 -2.43 22.46 -2.76
CA GLU A 160 -2.27 21.05 -2.45
C GLU A 160 -3.51 20.41 -1.80
N GLU A 161 -4.41 21.20 -1.23
CA GLU A 161 -5.66 20.71 -0.64
C GLU A 161 -6.70 20.32 -1.70
N ILE A 162 -6.62 20.90 -2.91
CA ILE A 162 -7.48 20.54 -4.04
C ILE A 162 -7.07 19.19 -4.66
N PHE A 163 -5.75 18.92 -4.72
CA PHE A 163 -5.20 17.75 -5.38
C PHE A 163 -5.19 16.52 -4.46
N PRO A 164 -5.17 15.30 -5.04
CA PRO A 164 -4.97 14.09 -4.25
C PRO A 164 -3.68 14.16 -3.44
N GLU A 165 -3.74 13.56 -2.27
CA GLU A 165 -2.60 13.40 -1.39
C GLU A 165 -2.30 11.92 -1.19
N TYR A 166 -1.03 11.54 -1.33
CA TYR A 166 -0.59 10.17 -1.33
C TYR A 166 0.27 9.88 -0.12
N TYR A 167 0.01 8.76 0.54
CA TYR A 167 0.85 8.23 1.59
C TYR A 167 1.30 6.83 1.20
N ILE A 168 2.60 6.57 1.32
CA ILE A 168 3.21 5.26 1.08
C ILE A 168 3.93 4.86 2.35
N LEU A 169 3.50 3.75 2.96
CA LEU A 169 4.07 3.19 4.17
C LEU A 169 4.79 1.90 3.80
N LYS A 170 6.13 1.92 3.83
CA LYS A 170 7.01 0.77 3.58
C LYS A 170 7.22 0.02 4.90
N VAL A 171 6.27 -0.82 5.27
CA VAL A 171 6.21 -1.45 6.60
C VAL A 171 7.46 -2.26 6.91
N ASP A 172 7.96 -3.03 5.95
CA ASP A 172 9.17 -3.87 6.15
C ASP A 172 10.46 -3.04 6.35
N SER A 173 10.47 -1.77 5.90
CA SER A 173 11.61 -0.87 6.07
C SER A 173 11.68 -0.22 7.46
N PHE A 174 10.65 -0.37 8.29
CA PHE A 174 10.63 0.15 9.65
C PHE A 174 11.61 -0.61 10.55
N ASP A 175 12.36 0.10 11.38
CA ASP A 175 13.44 -0.44 12.23
C ASP A 175 12.99 -0.89 13.63
N ASP A 176 11.66 -0.96 13.86
CA ASP A 176 11.01 -1.28 15.14
C ASP A 176 11.27 -0.27 16.28
N ASN A 177 11.89 0.87 15.98
CA ASN A 177 12.16 1.95 16.92
C ASN A 177 11.04 2.99 16.90
N THR A 178 10.08 2.87 17.80
CA THR A 178 8.91 3.75 17.89
C THR A 178 9.26 5.08 18.52
N LYS A 179 9.08 6.18 17.81
CA LYS A 179 9.36 7.56 18.23
C LYS A 179 8.08 8.36 18.51
N ASP A 180 6.99 7.99 17.83
CA ASP A 180 5.70 8.65 17.97
C ASP A 180 4.53 7.65 17.80
N ASN A 181 3.31 8.15 17.91
CA ASN A 181 2.09 7.34 17.80
C ASN A 181 1.91 6.69 16.42
N LEU A 182 2.39 7.31 15.34
CA LEU A 182 2.35 6.71 14.01
C LEU A 182 3.29 5.50 13.94
N ASP A 183 4.46 5.59 14.54
CA ASP A 183 5.42 4.48 14.61
C ASP A 183 4.85 3.30 15.41
N GLU A 184 4.02 3.55 16.43
CA GLU A 184 3.31 2.50 17.17
C GLU A 184 2.36 1.72 16.25
N TRP A 185 1.66 2.42 15.35
CA TRP A 185 0.83 1.81 14.32
C TRP A 185 1.64 1.01 13.30
N ILE A 186 2.77 1.56 12.82
CA ILE A 186 3.65 0.87 11.87
C ILE A 186 4.26 -0.38 12.51
N TYR A 187 4.65 -0.28 13.78
CA TYR A 187 5.09 -1.45 14.55
C TYR A 187 4.02 -2.55 14.60
N PHE A 188 2.76 -2.17 14.87
CA PHE A 188 1.64 -3.11 14.86
C PHE A 188 1.42 -3.73 13.48
N LEU A 189 1.45 -2.92 12.41
CA LEU A 189 1.30 -3.40 11.02
C LEU A 189 2.39 -4.41 10.65
N LYS A 190 3.62 -4.20 11.11
CA LYS A 190 4.77 -5.07 10.82
C LYS A 190 4.78 -6.34 11.66
N ASN A 191 4.54 -6.20 12.95
CA ASN A 191 4.79 -7.26 13.93
C ASN A 191 3.53 -7.98 14.41
N GLU A 192 2.33 -7.52 14.06
CA GLU A 192 1.04 -8.06 14.51
C GLU A 192 0.93 -8.08 16.05
N LYS A 193 1.58 -7.12 16.71
CA LYS A 193 1.68 -7.00 18.17
C LYS A 193 1.51 -5.56 18.61
N VAL A 194 0.93 -5.38 19.80
CA VAL A 194 0.85 -4.08 20.47
C VAL A 194 1.62 -4.18 21.80
N LYS A 195 2.56 -3.25 22.03
CA LYS A 195 3.30 -3.20 23.30
C LYS A 195 2.43 -2.54 24.37
N ASP A 196 2.61 -2.92 25.65
CA ASP A 196 1.87 -2.34 26.77
C ASP A 196 2.09 -0.83 26.94
N THR A 197 3.23 -0.34 26.46
CA THR A 197 3.62 1.08 26.49
C THR A 197 2.97 1.92 25.40
N PHE A 198 2.34 1.31 24.40
CA PHE A 198 1.74 2.01 23.29
C PHE A 198 0.46 2.75 23.69
N SER A 199 0.30 3.97 23.17
CA SER A 199 -0.78 4.88 23.54
C SER A 199 -1.53 5.45 22.33
N ALA A 200 -1.11 5.11 21.10
CA ALA A 200 -1.74 5.62 19.89
C ALA A 200 -3.23 5.30 19.85
N ARG A 201 -4.03 6.28 19.43
CA ARG A 201 -5.48 6.17 19.33
C ARG A 201 -5.87 4.98 18.45
N GLY A 202 -6.82 4.16 18.89
CA GLY A 202 -7.34 3.00 18.15
C GLY A 202 -6.51 1.72 18.27
N LEU A 203 -5.27 1.77 18.78
CA LEU A 203 -4.42 0.57 18.91
C LEU A 203 -4.93 -0.40 19.98
N ARG A 204 -5.50 0.11 21.08
CA ARG A 204 -6.09 -0.77 22.13
C ARG A 204 -7.33 -1.47 21.59
N GLU A 205 -8.16 -0.76 20.87
CA GLU A 205 -9.33 -1.32 20.17
C GLU A 205 -8.89 -2.35 19.12
N ALA A 206 -7.81 -2.06 18.37
CA ALA A 206 -7.22 -3.02 17.44
C ALA A 206 -6.75 -4.29 18.16
N GLU A 207 -6.00 -4.18 19.26
CA GLU A 207 -5.55 -5.32 20.06
C GLU A 207 -6.72 -6.16 20.58
N GLU A 208 -7.80 -5.51 20.99
CA GLU A 208 -8.98 -6.20 21.49
C GLU A 208 -9.78 -6.90 20.39
N LYS A 209 -10.04 -6.22 19.29
CA LYS A 209 -10.90 -6.69 18.20
C LYS A 209 -10.19 -7.68 17.27
N LEU A 210 -8.89 -7.49 17.06
CA LEU A 210 -8.09 -8.31 16.13
C LEU A 210 -7.41 -9.50 16.81
N ASN A 211 -7.81 -9.86 18.01
CA ASN A 211 -7.27 -11.03 18.69
C ASN A 211 -7.79 -12.33 18.07
N VAL A 212 -6.89 -13.13 17.49
CA VAL A 212 -7.20 -14.41 16.83
C VAL A 212 -8.00 -15.36 17.74
N LEU A 213 -7.73 -15.35 19.03
CA LEU A 213 -8.44 -16.21 20.01
C LEU A 213 -9.91 -15.85 20.19
N LYS A 214 -10.32 -14.64 19.77
CA LYS A 214 -11.72 -14.19 19.83
C LYS A 214 -12.50 -14.49 18.54
N MET A 215 -11.84 -15.01 17.50
CA MET A 215 -12.51 -15.38 16.25
C MET A 215 -13.44 -16.58 16.45
N LYS A 216 -14.59 -16.54 15.78
CA LYS A 216 -15.44 -17.72 15.63
C LYS A 216 -14.72 -18.77 14.78
N GLU A 217 -15.01 -20.05 15.03
CA GLU A 217 -14.30 -21.16 14.35
C GLU A 217 -14.37 -21.07 12.82
N GLU A 218 -15.51 -20.66 12.27
CA GLU A 218 -15.66 -20.51 10.82
C GLU A 218 -14.78 -19.38 10.26
N GLU A 219 -14.68 -18.24 10.97
CA GLU A 219 -13.81 -17.12 10.58
C GLU A 219 -12.34 -17.52 10.70
N ARG A 220 -11.98 -18.23 11.77
CA ARG A 220 -10.62 -18.73 11.95
C ARG A 220 -10.19 -19.65 10.82
N ARG A 221 -11.04 -20.58 10.38
CA ARG A 221 -10.75 -21.43 9.21
C ARG A 221 -10.57 -20.65 7.91
N LYS A 222 -11.27 -19.51 7.74
CA LYS A 222 -11.09 -18.61 6.59
C LYS A 222 -9.77 -17.86 6.69
N TYR A 223 -9.39 -17.45 7.90
CA TYR A 223 -8.12 -16.77 8.17
C TYR A 223 -6.92 -17.72 7.98
N ASP A 224 -6.99 -18.93 8.49
CA ASP A 224 -5.94 -19.94 8.32
C ASP A 224 -5.70 -20.24 6.83
N ARG A 225 -6.78 -20.42 6.04
CA ARG A 225 -6.67 -20.57 4.56
C ARG A 225 -6.02 -19.36 3.89
N TYR A 226 -6.36 -18.17 4.32
CA TYR A 226 -5.74 -16.96 3.80
C TYR A 226 -4.23 -16.91 4.09
N LEU A 227 -3.80 -17.31 5.28
CA LEU A 227 -2.36 -17.40 5.59
C LEU A 227 -1.64 -18.45 4.73
N ASP A 228 -2.29 -19.57 4.44
CA ASP A 228 -1.74 -20.60 3.55
C ASP A 228 -1.66 -20.09 2.09
N GLU A 229 -2.67 -19.35 1.61
CA GLU A 229 -2.63 -18.69 0.30
C GLU A 229 -1.46 -17.69 0.20
N LEU A 230 -1.24 -16.86 1.21
CA LEU A 230 -0.11 -15.92 1.23
C LEU A 230 1.25 -16.65 1.17
N ARG A 231 1.41 -17.74 1.92
CA ARG A 231 2.63 -18.57 1.88
C ARG A 231 2.86 -19.17 0.50
N TYR A 232 1.78 -19.66 -0.11
CA TYR A 232 1.84 -20.21 -1.47
C TYR A 232 2.22 -19.14 -2.50
N GLU A 233 1.59 -17.96 -2.45
CA GLU A 233 1.93 -16.84 -3.34
C GLU A 233 3.38 -16.39 -3.18
N ALA A 234 3.88 -16.26 -1.95
CA ALA A 234 5.28 -15.93 -1.68
C ALA A 234 6.23 -16.98 -2.29
N SER A 235 5.93 -18.27 -2.11
CA SER A 235 6.72 -19.36 -2.69
C SER A 235 6.71 -19.33 -4.23
N MET A 236 5.57 -19.00 -4.85
CA MET A 236 5.48 -18.87 -6.31
C MET A 236 6.31 -17.69 -6.85
N VAL A 237 6.30 -16.54 -6.15
CA VAL A 237 7.13 -15.38 -6.52
C VAL A 237 8.60 -15.72 -6.41
N ASP A 238 9.04 -16.34 -5.30
CA ASP A 238 10.43 -16.75 -5.10
C ASP A 238 10.88 -17.75 -6.16
N SER A 239 10.02 -18.71 -6.51
CA SER A 239 10.27 -19.70 -7.56
C SER A 239 10.42 -19.04 -8.94
N SER A 240 9.51 -18.12 -9.29
CA SER A 240 9.58 -17.37 -10.55
C SER A 240 10.87 -16.54 -10.64
N TYR A 241 11.24 -15.86 -9.54
CA TYR A 241 12.48 -15.11 -9.48
C TYR A 241 13.71 -16.01 -9.61
N GLY A 242 13.69 -17.18 -8.96
CA GLY A 242 14.75 -18.19 -9.08
C GLY A 242 14.92 -18.69 -10.51
N ILE A 243 13.81 -19.03 -11.19
CA ILE A 243 13.78 -19.45 -12.60
C ILE A 243 14.35 -18.35 -13.49
N GLY A 244 13.86 -17.10 -13.36
CA GLY A 244 14.33 -15.98 -14.17
C GLY A 244 15.83 -15.73 -14.03
N ARG A 245 16.39 -15.86 -12.81
CA ARG A 245 17.85 -15.77 -12.58
C ARG A 245 18.65 -16.88 -13.25
N ILE A 246 18.12 -18.09 -13.30
CA ILE A 246 18.76 -19.21 -13.99
C ILE A 246 18.76 -18.96 -15.50
N GLU A 247 17.61 -18.58 -16.06
CA GLU A 247 17.46 -18.27 -17.49
C GLU A 247 18.41 -17.13 -17.92
N GLU A 248 18.50 -16.06 -17.15
CA GLU A 248 19.42 -14.94 -17.39
C GLU A 248 20.89 -15.41 -17.41
N ARG A 249 21.31 -16.21 -16.43
CA ARG A 249 22.68 -16.76 -16.37
C ARG A 249 22.99 -17.65 -17.59
N LEU A 250 22.02 -18.46 -18.01
CA LEU A 250 22.16 -19.31 -19.21
C LEU A 250 22.29 -18.46 -20.47
N GLU A 251 21.51 -17.40 -20.59
CA GLU A 251 21.56 -16.47 -21.72
C GLU A 251 22.92 -15.72 -21.78
N ILE A 252 23.38 -15.21 -20.62
CA ILE A 252 24.70 -14.57 -20.51
C ILE A 252 25.79 -15.56 -20.92
N ALA A 253 25.78 -16.79 -20.40
CA ALA A 253 26.74 -17.82 -20.75
C ALA A 253 26.76 -18.14 -22.25
N LYS A 254 25.61 -18.28 -22.89
CA LYS A 254 25.50 -18.47 -24.34
C LYS A 254 26.10 -17.31 -25.13
N ASN A 255 25.84 -16.07 -24.71
CA ASN A 255 26.39 -14.89 -25.37
C ASN A 255 27.93 -14.79 -25.23
N LEU A 256 28.46 -15.12 -24.05
CA LEU A 256 29.91 -15.15 -23.80
C LEU A 256 30.60 -16.26 -24.59
N LEU A 257 30.00 -17.46 -24.71
CA LEU A 257 30.46 -18.55 -25.57
C LEU A 257 30.57 -18.15 -27.04
N LYS A 258 29.50 -17.50 -27.58
CA LYS A 258 29.52 -16.99 -28.96
C LYS A 258 30.62 -15.97 -29.23
N ASN A 259 30.99 -15.19 -28.20
CA ASN A 259 32.08 -14.21 -28.29
C ASN A 259 33.48 -14.81 -28.00
N GLY A 260 33.58 -16.14 -27.85
CA GLY A 260 34.85 -16.81 -27.66
C GLY A 260 35.47 -16.66 -26.28
N VAL A 261 34.71 -16.28 -25.27
CA VAL A 261 35.22 -16.15 -23.90
C VAL A 261 35.55 -17.53 -23.34
N PRO A 262 36.71 -17.71 -22.64
CA PRO A 262 37.08 -18.97 -22.02
C PRO A 262 36.05 -19.51 -21.03
N ILE A 263 35.84 -20.83 -21.00
CA ILE A 263 34.78 -21.47 -20.18
C ILE A 263 34.96 -21.22 -18.68
N ASP A 264 36.19 -21.22 -18.20
CA ASP A 264 36.54 -20.93 -16.81
C ASP A 264 36.14 -19.51 -16.39
N VAL A 265 36.29 -18.52 -17.29
CA VAL A 265 35.86 -17.12 -17.08
C VAL A 265 34.33 -17.04 -17.05
N ILE A 266 33.66 -17.76 -17.97
CA ILE A 266 32.21 -17.83 -18.01
C ILE A 266 31.64 -18.44 -16.72
N SER A 267 32.26 -19.54 -16.26
CA SER A 267 31.88 -20.20 -15.00
C SER A 267 32.02 -19.26 -13.80
N ALA A 268 33.18 -18.58 -13.71
CA ALA A 268 33.41 -17.61 -12.63
C ALA A 268 32.44 -16.42 -12.65
N SER A 269 32.04 -15.99 -13.85
CA SER A 269 31.14 -14.81 -14.02
C SER A 269 29.66 -15.14 -13.81
N THR A 270 29.21 -16.33 -14.18
CA THR A 270 27.79 -16.73 -14.15
C THR A 270 27.43 -17.62 -12.97
N GLY A 271 28.47 -18.29 -12.36
CA GLY A 271 28.26 -19.29 -11.32
C GLY A 271 27.71 -20.62 -11.84
N LEU A 272 27.67 -20.82 -13.18
CA LEU A 272 27.35 -22.10 -13.79
C LEU A 272 28.53 -23.06 -13.75
N SER A 273 28.28 -24.34 -13.64
CA SER A 273 29.35 -25.35 -13.72
C SER A 273 29.90 -25.46 -15.15
N ILE A 274 31.12 -25.99 -15.28
CA ILE A 274 31.77 -26.20 -16.58
C ILE A 274 30.92 -27.12 -17.45
N GLU A 275 30.33 -28.17 -16.85
CA GLU A 275 29.46 -29.13 -17.51
C GLU A 275 28.20 -28.46 -18.08
N GLU A 276 27.54 -27.58 -17.28
CA GLU A 276 26.39 -26.81 -17.73
C GLU A 276 26.75 -25.89 -18.91
N ILE A 277 27.90 -25.22 -18.85
CA ILE A 277 28.36 -24.35 -19.94
C ILE A 277 28.67 -25.13 -21.21
N ILE A 278 29.30 -26.31 -21.09
CA ILE A 278 29.59 -27.19 -22.24
C ILE A 278 28.29 -27.66 -22.91
N ALA A 279 27.27 -27.94 -22.14
CA ALA A 279 25.94 -28.34 -22.66
C ALA A 279 25.24 -27.21 -23.41
N LEU A 280 25.69 -25.96 -23.33
CA LEU A 280 25.12 -24.81 -24.06
C LEU A 280 25.70 -24.61 -25.47
N LYS A 281 26.78 -25.33 -25.82
CA LYS A 281 27.42 -25.29 -27.15
C LYS A 281 26.51 -25.98 -28.19
#